data_85e92e44c37a8770471121241101671b
#
_entry.id   85e92e44c37a8770471121241101671b
#
_cell.length_a   1.000
_cell.length_b   1.000
_cell.length_c   1.000
_cell.angle_alpha   90.00
_cell.angle_beta   90.00
_cell.angle_gamma   90.00
#
_symmetry.space_group_name_H-M   'P 1'
#
loop_
_entity.id
_entity.type
_entity.pdbx_description
1 polymer ?
#
loop_
_entity_poly.entity_id
_entity_poly.type
_entity_poly.pdbx_seq_one_letter_code
_entity_poly.pdbx_strand_id
1 'polypeptide(L)'
;KLSTRPADADGFNLQYTQGVGSFSTFDEFLRLTYGNDRWQTSTRVVYSSSPNDFKYRNYDKNVLILDDDHNIIGSYYPIERNKSGAYHDFHALQEVYYNTGHGDRFGLQAWYVNSKRGLPMLSVDHKENDDYLNQQREQTLRSILSWDHLRKKWKVGVKAGYIHTWMAYDYERELGNGKMEKMIRSRSTINTFFGQVDGEYYLGEKWLFTATVSAHQHLVRSIDKNIIPMDNQQPTDPNGNKTKVPVGYDKGRIEL
;
A
#
# COMPACT_ATOMS: atom_id res chain seq x y z
N LYS A 1 15.26 -3.36 13.07
CA LYS A 1 15.66 -4.16 11.89
C LYS A 1 14.73 -5.36 11.80
N LEU A 2 13.84 -5.39 10.81
CA LEU A 2 13.03 -6.56 10.50
C LEU A 2 13.86 -7.49 9.62
N SER A 3 14.06 -8.72 10.04
CA SER A 3 14.66 -9.76 9.21
C SER A 3 13.67 -10.92 9.10
N THR A 4 13.32 -11.30 7.89
CA THR A 4 12.61 -12.56 7.66
C THR A 4 13.63 -13.69 7.82
N ARG A 5 13.40 -14.59 8.78
CA ARG A 5 14.13 -15.84 8.81
C ARG A 5 13.48 -16.80 7.83
N PRO A 6 14.27 -17.56 7.03
CA PRO A 6 13.73 -18.70 6.32
C PRO A 6 13.03 -19.60 7.35
N ALA A 7 11.93 -20.20 6.95
CA ALA A 7 11.37 -21.26 7.76
C ALA A 7 12.41 -22.38 7.82
N ASP A 8 12.87 -22.73 9.01
CA ASP A 8 13.58 -23.98 9.27
C ASP A 8 12.56 -25.12 9.10
N ALA A 9 12.14 -25.36 7.86
CA ALA A 9 11.23 -26.43 7.50
C ALA A 9 12.09 -27.56 6.96
N ASP A 10 12.01 -28.70 7.61
CA ASP A 10 12.45 -29.95 7.03
C ASP A 10 11.26 -30.62 6.35
N GLY A 11 11.37 -30.84 5.04
CA GLY A 11 10.27 -31.36 4.23
C GLY A 11 9.24 -30.29 3.83
N PHE A 12 8.01 -30.74 3.56
CA PHE A 12 6.91 -29.92 3.08
C PHE A 12 5.91 -29.62 4.21
N ASN A 13 5.53 -28.35 4.34
CA ASN A 13 4.51 -27.93 5.28
C ASN A 13 3.51 -27.00 4.59
N LEU A 14 2.20 -27.21 4.88
CA LEU A 14 1.09 -26.40 4.41
C LEU A 14 0.31 -25.86 5.60
N GLN A 15 0.09 -24.56 5.61
CA GLN A 15 -0.81 -23.89 6.54
C GLN A 15 -1.85 -23.12 5.75
N TYR A 16 -3.13 -23.33 6.08
CA TYR A 16 -4.24 -22.55 5.55
C TYR A 16 -5.08 -22.04 6.71
N THR A 17 -5.47 -20.78 6.63
CA THR A 17 -6.34 -20.14 7.61
C THR A 17 -7.38 -19.31 6.87
N GLN A 18 -8.65 -19.47 7.24
CA GLN A 18 -9.76 -18.67 6.75
C GLN A 18 -10.41 -17.94 7.91
N GLY A 19 -10.69 -16.66 7.72
CA GLY A 19 -11.40 -15.80 8.67
C GLY A 19 -12.64 -15.19 8.05
N VAL A 20 -13.71 -15.10 8.85
CA VAL A 20 -14.91 -14.34 8.52
C VAL A 20 -15.22 -13.41 9.67
N GLY A 21 -15.59 -12.18 9.37
CA GLY A 21 -15.80 -11.14 10.37
C GLY A 21 -17.04 -10.30 10.11
N SER A 22 -17.25 -9.30 10.95
CA SER A 22 -18.33 -8.33 10.80
C SER A 22 -18.25 -7.59 9.46
N PHE A 23 -19.37 -7.09 8.98
CA PHE A 23 -19.49 -6.34 7.72
C PHE A 23 -19.00 -7.13 6.50
N SER A 24 -19.29 -8.44 6.48
CA SER A 24 -18.88 -9.38 5.43
C SER A 24 -17.37 -9.37 5.17
N THR A 25 -16.58 -9.21 6.22
CA THR A 25 -15.12 -9.35 6.13
C THR A 25 -14.76 -10.80 5.87
N PHE A 26 -13.86 -11.00 4.91
CA PHE A 26 -13.35 -12.29 4.50
C PHE A 26 -11.83 -12.23 4.40
N ASP A 27 -11.16 -13.12 5.11
CA ASP A 27 -9.71 -13.22 5.18
C ASP A 27 -9.24 -14.62 4.81
N GLU A 28 -8.24 -14.73 3.96
CA GLU A 28 -7.57 -15.97 3.62
C GLU A 28 -6.06 -15.84 3.77
N PHE A 29 -5.46 -16.84 4.35
CA PHE A 29 -4.02 -16.99 4.47
C PHE A 29 -3.59 -18.40 4.06
N LEU A 30 -2.67 -18.46 3.12
CA LEU A 30 -2.01 -19.68 2.68
C LEU A 30 -0.51 -19.54 2.86
N ARG A 31 0.12 -20.53 3.47
CA ARG A 31 1.57 -20.66 3.55
C ARG A 31 2.00 -22.06 3.15
N LEU A 32 2.88 -22.11 2.16
CA LEU A 32 3.58 -23.31 1.73
C LEU A 32 5.05 -23.14 2.06
N THR A 33 5.63 -24.12 2.72
CA THR A 33 7.07 -24.15 2.97
C THR A 33 7.64 -25.48 2.57
N TYR A 34 8.83 -25.46 2.01
CA TYR A 34 9.62 -26.63 1.72
C TYR A 34 11.08 -26.36 2.09
N GLY A 35 11.71 -27.32 2.74
CA GLY A 35 13.11 -27.23 3.10
C GLY A 35 13.82 -28.57 3.04
N ASN A 36 15.11 -28.50 2.72
CA ASN A 36 16.09 -29.56 2.89
C ASN A 36 17.46 -28.91 3.17
N ASP A 37 18.52 -29.70 3.28
CA ASP A 37 19.88 -29.23 3.58
C ASP A 37 20.37 -28.09 2.68
N ARG A 38 19.90 -28.01 1.43
CA ARG A 38 20.35 -27.01 0.45
C ARG A 38 19.33 -25.97 0.12
N TRP A 39 18.06 -26.35 0.00
CA TRP A 39 16.98 -25.49 -0.44
C TRP A 39 16.00 -25.19 0.66
N GLN A 40 15.61 -23.93 0.76
CA GLN A 40 14.51 -23.50 1.60
C GLN A 40 13.61 -22.57 0.76
N THR A 41 12.33 -22.86 0.71
CA THR A 41 11.36 -22.01 0.01
C THR A 41 10.12 -21.79 0.87
N SER A 42 9.55 -20.60 0.74
CA SER A 42 8.31 -20.23 1.41
C SER A 42 7.46 -19.38 0.47
N THR A 43 6.24 -19.83 0.21
CA THR A 43 5.21 -19.07 -0.49
C THR A 43 4.14 -18.68 0.50
N ARG A 44 3.77 -17.40 0.55
CA ARG A 44 2.68 -16.90 1.39
C ARG A 44 1.74 -16.09 0.52
N VAL A 45 0.46 -16.39 0.63
CA VAL A 45 -0.61 -15.63 -0.03
C VAL A 45 -1.58 -15.17 1.04
N VAL A 46 -1.94 -13.91 0.98
CA VAL A 46 -2.94 -13.30 1.85
C VAL A 46 -3.97 -12.60 0.97
N TYR A 47 -5.22 -12.84 1.24
CA TYR A 47 -6.33 -12.09 0.66
C TYR A 47 -7.24 -11.62 1.77
N SER A 48 -7.64 -10.35 1.72
CA SER A 48 -8.60 -9.76 2.65
C SER A 48 -9.55 -8.84 1.90
N SER A 49 -10.83 -8.92 2.21
CA SER A 49 -11.84 -8.05 1.62
C SER A 49 -12.99 -7.78 2.57
N SER A 50 -13.57 -6.60 2.45
CA SER A 50 -14.82 -6.25 3.13
C SER A 50 -15.54 -5.13 2.38
N PRO A 51 -16.87 -5.16 2.27
CA PRO A 51 -17.66 -3.99 1.90
C PRO A 51 -17.56 -2.86 2.93
N ASN A 52 -17.30 -3.20 4.20
CA ASN A 52 -17.12 -2.26 5.31
C ASN A 52 -18.26 -1.22 5.39
N ASP A 53 -19.51 -1.68 5.18
CA ASP A 53 -20.72 -0.88 5.05
C ASP A 53 -21.51 -0.73 6.36
N PHE A 54 -20.80 -0.63 7.48
CA PHE A 54 -21.42 -0.52 8.80
C PHE A 54 -22.35 0.69 8.92
N LYS A 55 -23.37 0.53 9.78
CA LYS A 55 -24.25 1.63 10.15
C LYS A 55 -23.66 2.39 11.33
N TYR A 56 -23.77 3.72 11.29
CA TYR A 56 -23.36 4.60 12.39
C TYR A 56 -24.37 5.71 12.59
N ARG A 57 -24.43 6.27 13.80
CA ARG A 57 -25.22 7.46 14.07
C ARG A 57 -24.37 8.69 13.75
N ASN A 58 -24.86 9.51 12.81
CA ASN A 58 -24.15 10.70 12.39
C ASN A 58 -24.48 11.87 13.34
N TYR A 59 -23.58 12.12 14.28
CA TYR A 59 -23.74 13.21 15.24
C TYR A 59 -23.42 14.60 14.66
N ASP A 60 -22.82 14.67 13.49
CA ASP A 60 -22.52 15.94 12.80
C ASP A 60 -23.74 16.45 12.00
N LYS A 61 -24.78 15.61 11.84
CA LYS A 61 -25.99 15.91 11.10
C LYS A 61 -27.20 15.92 12.05
N ASN A 62 -27.72 17.10 12.35
CA ASN A 62 -28.94 17.23 13.12
C ASN A 62 -30.13 17.48 12.19
N VAL A 63 -31.05 16.51 12.12
CA VAL A 63 -32.28 16.59 11.31
C VAL A 63 -33.39 17.14 12.16
N LEU A 64 -33.96 18.27 11.73
CA LEU A 64 -35.09 18.92 12.43
C LEU A 64 -36.40 18.22 12.06
N ILE A 65 -37.24 18.01 13.04
CA ILE A 65 -38.62 17.55 12.88
C ILE A 65 -39.50 18.78 12.91
N LEU A 66 -40.27 19.00 11.84
CA LEU A 66 -41.19 20.13 11.71
C LEU A 66 -42.63 19.63 11.82
N ASP A 67 -43.52 20.43 12.38
CA ASP A 67 -44.97 20.23 12.31
C ASP A 67 -45.53 20.72 10.96
N ASP A 68 -46.87 20.61 10.78
CA ASP A 68 -47.56 21.05 9.55
C ASP A 68 -47.46 22.57 9.33
N ASP A 69 -47.23 23.32 10.37
CA ASP A 69 -47.04 24.78 10.35
C ASP A 69 -45.56 25.20 10.20
N HIS A 70 -44.65 24.23 9.94
CA HIS A 70 -43.21 24.42 9.83
C HIS A 70 -42.50 24.86 11.10
N ASN A 71 -43.11 24.68 12.30
CA ASN A 71 -42.42 24.90 13.57
C ASN A 71 -41.55 23.70 13.94
N ILE A 72 -40.40 23.96 14.56
CA ILE A 72 -39.49 22.89 15.01
C ILE A 72 -40.11 22.24 16.28
N ILE A 73 -40.48 20.97 16.18
CA ILE A 73 -41.03 20.18 17.29
C ILE A 73 -40.02 19.16 17.85
N GLY A 74 -38.85 19.02 17.21
CA GLY A 74 -37.81 18.15 17.71
C GLY A 74 -36.63 18.06 16.75
N SER A 75 -35.65 17.23 17.11
CA SER A 75 -34.53 16.88 16.22
C SER A 75 -33.96 15.51 16.55
N TYR A 76 -33.29 14.91 15.60
CA TYR A 76 -32.59 13.64 15.78
C TYR A 76 -31.31 13.54 14.94
N TYR A 77 -30.41 12.65 15.35
CA TYR A 77 -29.21 12.30 14.61
C TYR A 77 -29.49 11.05 13.76
N PRO A 78 -29.41 11.12 12.42
CA PRO A 78 -29.76 10.01 11.55
C PRO A 78 -28.78 8.84 11.69
N ILE A 79 -29.29 7.63 11.40
CA ILE A 79 -28.45 6.46 11.21
C ILE A 79 -28.13 6.35 9.73
N GLU A 80 -26.86 6.43 9.40
CA GLU A 80 -26.35 6.33 8.03
C GLU A 80 -25.48 5.09 7.84
N ARG A 81 -25.23 4.72 6.58
CA ARG A 81 -24.27 3.67 6.24
C ARG A 81 -22.95 4.29 5.80
N ASN A 82 -21.84 3.66 6.20
CA ASN A 82 -20.53 3.99 5.66
C ASN A 82 -20.54 3.73 4.14
N LYS A 83 -20.37 4.78 3.35
CA LYS A 83 -20.24 4.71 1.90
C LYS A 83 -18.76 4.73 1.53
N SER A 84 -18.41 4.03 0.45
CA SER A 84 -17.02 3.98 -0.05
C SER A 84 -15.98 3.45 0.94
N GLY A 85 -16.36 2.56 1.87
CA GLY A 85 -15.43 1.95 2.81
C GLY A 85 -14.86 0.59 2.35
N ALA A 86 -15.33 0.06 1.23
CA ALA A 86 -14.95 -1.26 0.74
C ALA A 86 -13.45 -1.36 0.44
N TYR A 87 -12.86 -2.51 0.75
CA TYR A 87 -11.47 -2.79 0.42
C TYR A 87 -11.27 -4.22 -0.11
N HIS A 88 -10.21 -4.39 -0.89
CA HIS A 88 -9.67 -5.66 -1.35
C HIS A 88 -8.15 -5.57 -1.30
N ASP A 89 -7.54 -6.42 -0.52
CA ASP A 89 -6.08 -6.49 -0.37
C ASP A 89 -5.60 -7.89 -0.74
N PHE A 90 -4.65 -7.97 -1.66
CA PHE A 90 -4.00 -9.20 -2.07
C PHE A 90 -2.50 -9.07 -1.92
N HIS A 91 -1.87 -10.02 -1.23
CA HIS A 91 -0.43 -10.10 -1.04
C HIS A 91 0.08 -11.48 -1.43
N ALA A 92 1.17 -11.52 -2.18
CA ALA A 92 1.89 -12.75 -2.47
C ALA A 92 3.37 -12.55 -2.18
N LEU A 93 3.94 -13.37 -1.33
CA LEU A 93 5.36 -13.36 -0.98
C LEU A 93 5.97 -14.72 -1.34
N GLN A 94 7.01 -14.70 -2.16
CA GLN A 94 7.85 -15.84 -2.49
C GLN A 94 9.25 -15.61 -1.93
N GLU A 95 9.76 -16.60 -1.22
CA GLU A 95 11.13 -16.64 -0.73
C GLU A 95 11.79 -17.94 -1.18
N VAL A 96 12.99 -17.85 -1.70
CA VAL A 96 13.81 -19.00 -2.08
C VAL A 96 15.23 -18.77 -1.60
N TYR A 97 15.78 -19.76 -0.91
CA TYR A 97 17.17 -19.72 -0.44
C TYR A 97 17.90 -21.00 -0.86
N TYR A 98 19.15 -20.83 -1.23
CA TYR A 98 20.04 -21.91 -1.58
C TYR A 98 21.34 -21.84 -0.79
N ASN A 99 21.68 -22.92 -0.09
CA ASN A 99 22.91 -23.08 0.68
C ASN A 99 23.86 -24.01 -0.08
N THR A 100 25.06 -23.54 -0.37
CA THR A 100 26.06 -24.36 -1.08
C THR A 100 26.68 -25.45 -0.20
N GLY A 101 26.55 -25.34 1.13
CA GLY A 101 27.26 -26.20 2.09
C GLY A 101 28.69 -25.74 2.38
N HIS A 102 29.21 -24.74 1.67
CA HIS A 102 30.59 -24.23 1.80
C HIS A 102 30.65 -22.82 2.41
N GLY A 103 29.56 -22.37 3.05
CA GLY A 103 29.45 -21.08 3.70
C GLY A 103 28.83 -19.99 2.82
N ASP A 104 28.37 -20.31 1.62
CA ASP A 104 27.62 -19.40 0.77
C ASP A 104 26.12 -19.70 0.85
N ARG A 105 25.35 -18.64 0.93
CA ARG A 105 23.89 -18.67 0.87
C ARG A 105 23.40 -17.61 -0.09
N PHE A 106 22.60 -18.03 -1.04
CA PHE A 106 21.88 -17.16 -1.98
C PHE A 106 20.42 -17.07 -1.59
N GLY A 107 19.83 -15.89 -1.74
CA GLY A 107 18.42 -15.66 -1.44
C GLY A 107 17.75 -14.82 -2.53
N LEU A 108 16.54 -15.21 -2.90
CA LEU A 108 15.63 -14.44 -3.72
C LEU A 108 14.33 -14.26 -2.92
N GLN A 109 13.89 -13.02 -2.79
CA GLN A 109 12.60 -12.66 -2.19
C GLN A 109 11.83 -11.78 -3.18
N ALA A 110 10.56 -12.09 -3.39
CA ALA A 110 9.66 -11.28 -4.20
C ALA A 110 8.33 -11.13 -3.47
N TRP A 111 7.91 -9.90 -3.26
CA TRP A 111 6.65 -9.57 -2.61
C TRP A 111 5.81 -8.66 -3.50
N TYR A 112 4.65 -9.17 -3.90
CA TYR A 112 3.64 -8.44 -4.64
C TYR A 112 2.48 -8.05 -3.75
N VAL A 113 2.03 -6.81 -3.89
CA VAL A 113 0.87 -6.23 -3.21
C VAL A 113 -0.07 -5.65 -4.26
N ASN A 114 -1.34 -5.94 -4.15
CA ASN A 114 -2.40 -5.29 -4.92
C ASN A 114 -3.53 -4.93 -3.97
N SER A 115 -3.72 -3.64 -3.75
CA SER A 115 -4.71 -3.07 -2.83
C SER A 115 -5.65 -2.12 -3.57
N LYS A 116 -6.92 -2.26 -3.27
CA LYS A 116 -7.97 -1.32 -3.69
C LYS A 116 -8.82 -1.01 -2.48
N ARG A 117 -8.95 0.26 -2.17
CA ARG A 117 -9.76 0.70 -1.03
C ARG A 117 -10.57 1.94 -1.37
N GLY A 118 -11.81 1.95 -0.91
CA GLY A 118 -12.62 3.14 -0.83
C GLY A 118 -12.13 4.03 0.33
N LEU A 119 -12.26 5.33 0.16
CA LEU A 119 -11.94 6.33 1.16
C LEU A 119 -13.25 7.04 1.53
N PRO A 120 -13.84 6.76 2.70
CA PRO A 120 -15.03 7.46 3.15
C PRO A 120 -14.77 8.97 3.24
N MET A 121 -15.72 9.78 2.79
CA MET A 121 -15.68 11.22 3.03
C MET A 121 -16.11 11.53 4.46
N LEU A 122 -15.70 12.68 4.99
CA LEU A 122 -16.25 13.20 6.23
C LEU A 122 -17.74 13.43 6.07
N SER A 123 -18.52 13.08 7.09
CA SER A 123 -19.99 13.12 7.09
C SER A 123 -20.57 14.51 6.81
N VAL A 124 -19.82 15.57 7.10
CA VAL A 124 -20.20 16.97 6.85
C VAL A 124 -20.07 17.39 5.39
N ASP A 125 -19.28 16.63 4.59
CA ASP A 125 -18.90 17.03 3.24
C ASP A 125 -19.84 16.48 2.15
N HIS A 126 -20.81 15.63 2.50
CA HIS A 126 -21.74 15.06 1.54
C HIS A 126 -23.20 15.18 2.01
N LYS A 127 -24.08 15.42 1.05
CA LYS A 127 -25.53 15.33 1.25
C LYS A 127 -25.98 13.87 1.18
N GLU A 128 -27.11 13.57 1.79
CA GLU A 128 -27.66 12.21 1.91
C GLU A 128 -27.79 11.45 0.58
N ASN A 129 -28.10 12.18 -0.48
CA ASN A 129 -28.34 11.61 -1.82
C ASN A 129 -27.17 11.80 -2.80
N ASP A 130 -26.04 12.33 -2.34
CA ASP A 130 -24.88 12.48 -3.21
C ASP A 130 -24.20 11.14 -3.44
N ASP A 131 -24.16 10.69 -4.69
CA ASP A 131 -23.33 9.58 -5.08
C ASP A 131 -21.90 10.09 -5.35
N TYR A 132 -20.94 9.38 -4.78
CA TYR A 132 -19.52 9.65 -4.99
C TYR A 132 -18.72 8.36 -5.04
N LEU A 133 -17.62 8.39 -5.77
CA LEU A 133 -16.58 7.38 -5.74
C LEU A 133 -15.28 8.04 -5.27
N ASN A 134 -14.78 7.60 -4.13
CA ASN A 134 -13.51 8.05 -3.58
C ASN A 134 -12.64 6.82 -3.33
N GLN A 135 -11.63 6.61 -4.18
CA GLN A 135 -10.95 5.33 -4.27
C GLN A 135 -9.45 5.48 -4.45
N GLN A 136 -8.71 4.69 -3.69
CA GLN A 136 -7.27 4.49 -3.86
C GLN A 136 -6.98 3.07 -4.35
N ARG A 137 -6.02 2.95 -5.26
CA ARG A 137 -5.46 1.68 -5.74
C ARG A 137 -3.94 1.73 -5.63
N GLU A 138 -3.36 0.63 -5.22
CA GLU A 138 -1.91 0.47 -5.10
C GLU A 138 -1.50 -0.90 -5.65
N GLN A 139 -0.43 -0.90 -6.43
CA GLN A 139 0.28 -2.12 -6.84
C GLN A 139 1.75 -1.92 -6.53
N THR A 140 2.31 -2.83 -5.75
CA THR A 140 3.73 -2.77 -5.37
C THR A 140 4.38 -4.12 -5.59
N LEU A 141 5.49 -4.12 -6.31
CA LEU A 141 6.40 -5.27 -6.43
C LEU A 141 7.71 -4.91 -5.73
N ARG A 142 8.12 -5.74 -4.79
CA ARG A 142 9.44 -5.66 -4.13
C ARG A 142 10.20 -6.93 -4.42
N SER A 143 11.45 -6.80 -4.87
CA SER A 143 12.34 -7.93 -5.09
C SER A 143 13.69 -7.67 -4.46
N ILE A 144 14.27 -8.70 -3.85
CA ILE A 144 15.57 -8.64 -3.19
C ILE A 144 16.35 -9.89 -3.58
N LEU A 145 17.56 -9.67 -4.06
CA LEU A 145 18.61 -10.69 -4.20
C LEU A 145 19.58 -10.52 -3.04
N SER A 146 19.98 -11.62 -2.42
CA SER A 146 20.97 -11.63 -1.36
C SER A 146 22.00 -12.71 -1.57
N TRP A 147 23.21 -12.42 -1.16
CA TRP A 147 24.31 -13.38 -1.03
C TRP A 147 24.99 -13.15 0.30
N ASP A 148 25.08 -14.18 1.11
CA ASP A 148 25.80 -14.22 2.37
C ASP A 148 26.94 -15.20 2.24
N HIS A 149 28.16 -14.79 2.63
CA HIS A 149 29.34 -15.63 2.67
C HIS A 149 29.91 -15.65 4.10
N LEU A 150 30.00 -16.84 4.68
CA LEU A 150 30.47 -17.05 6.03
C LEU A 150 31.77 -17.85 6.05
N ARG A 151 32.79 -17.32 6.73
CA ARG A 151 34.07 -17.99 7.03
C ARG A 151 34.37 -17.89 8.54
N LYS A 152 35.39 -18.61 8.96
CA LYS A 152 35.78 -18.66 10.40
C LYS A 152 36.00 -17.31 11.04
N LYS A 153 36.56 -16.32 10.29
CA LYS A 153 36.93 -15.01 10.82
C LYS A 153 36.15 -13.84 10.23
N TRP A 154 35.40 -14.06 9.19
CA TRP A 154 34.68 -12.98 8.52
C TRP A 154 33.37 -13.46 7.90
N LYS A 155 32.45 -12.53 7.81
CA LYS A 155 31.17 -12.69 7.13
C LYS A 155 30.97 -11.48 6.22
N VAL A 156 30.53 -11.74 5.01
CA VAL A 156 30.12 -10.70 4.06
C VAL A 156 28.69 -11.00 3.61
N GLY A 157 27.86 -9.97 3.61
CA GLY A 157 26.51 -10.00 3.06
C GLY A 157 26.38 -8.95 1.96
N VAL A 158 25.82 -9.33 0.83
CA VAL A 158 25.48 -8.41 -0.27
C VAL A 158 23.99 -8.53 -0.56
N LYS A 159 23.32 -7.38 -0.67
CA LYS A 159 21.90 -7.31 -1.04
C LYS A 159 21.73 -6.29 -2.15
N ALA A 160 20.93 -6.65 -3.15
CA ALA A 160 20.44 -5.74 -4.17
C ALA A 160 18.94 -5.89 -4.29
N GLY A 161 18.23 -4.79 -4.47
CA GLY A 161 16.79 -4.85 -4.55
C GLY A 161 16.18 -3.78 -5.43
N TYR A 162 14.96 -4.07 -5.86
CA TYR A 162 14.13 -3.22 -6.66
C TYR A 162 12.72 -3.17 -6.10
N ILE A 163 12.17 -1.97 -6.00
CA ILE A 163 10.79 -1.73 -5.60
C ILE A 163 10.12 -0.91 -6.69
N HIS A 164 9.02 -1.42 -7.20
CA HIS A 164 8.13 -0.68 -8.08
C HIS A 164 6.79 -0.48 -7.39
N THR A 165 6.38 0.76 -7.20
CA THR A 165 5.07 1.11 -6.66
C THR A 165 4.32 1.96 -7.67
N TRP A 166 3.12 1.52 -8.01
CA TRP A 166 2.14 2.31 -8.75
C TRP A 166 0.96 2.61 -7.84
N MET A 167 0.56 3.88 -7.79
CA MET A 167 -0.57 4.36 -7.00
C MET A 167 -1.51 5.16 -7.87
N ALA A 168 -2.80 4.98 -7.62
CA ALA A 168 -3.86 5.73 -8.27
C ALA A 168 -4.88 6.19 -7.24
N TYR A 169 -5.25 7.45 -7.33
CA TYR A 169 -6.36 8.02 -6.59
C TYR A 169 -7.37 8.59 -7.59
N ASP A 170 -8.64 8.22 -7.44
CA ASP A 170 -9.74 8.70 -8.24
C ASP A 170 -10.85 9.21 -7.31
N TYR A 171 -11.29 10.44 -7.54
CA TYR A 171 -12.47 11.01 -6.94
C TYR A 171 -13.47 11.40 -8.01
N GLU A 172 -14.68 10.85 -7.92
CA GLU A 172 -15.79 11.12 -8.82
C GLU A 172 -17.02 11.49 -7.98
N ARG A 173 -17.83 12.41 -8.46
CA ARG A 173 -19.03 12.88 -7.79
C ARG A 173 -20.14 13.13 -8.81
N GLU A 174 -21.39 12.89 -8.41
CA GLU A 174 -22.55 13.32 -9.18
C GLU A 174 -22.77 14.83 -9.04
N LEU A 175 -22.97 15.52 -10.16
CA LEU A 175 -23.19 16.98 -10.21
C LEU A 175 -24.65 17.35 -10.51
N GLY A 176 -25.62 16.52 -10.10
CA GLY A 176 -27.05 16.81 -10.23
C GLY A 176 -27.70 16.48 -11.58
N ASN A 177 -26.99 15.81 -12.47
CA ASN A 177 -27.48 15.38 -13.78
C ASN A 177 -27.59 13.84 -13.93
N GLY A 178 -27.43 13.10 -12.84
CA GLY A 178 -27.42 11.63 -12.81
C GLY A 178 -26.13 11.03 -13.39
N LYS A 179 -25.10 11.83 -13.68
CA LYS A 179 -23.81 11.35 -14.19
C LYS A 179 -22.70 11.56 -13.18
N MET A 180 -21.92 10.52 -13.00
CA MET A 180 -20.68 10.59 -12.23
C MET A 180 -19.60 11.31 -13.02
N GLU A 181 -19.09 12.41 -12.49
CA GLU A 181 -18.02 13.19 -13.11
C GLU A 181 -16.72 13.08 -12.32
N LYS A 182 -15.62 12.95 -13.05
CA LYS A 182 -14.29 12.85 -12.45
C LYS A 182 -13.83 14.21 -11.98
N MET A 183 -13.64 14.33 -10.65
CA MET A 183 -13.17 15.55 -10.01
C MET A 183 -11.64 15.57 -9.91
N ILE A 184 -11.07 14.48 -9.42
CA ILE A 184 -9.62 14.34 -9.20
C ILE A 184 -9.15 13.02 -9.77
N ARG A 185 -7.99 13.06 -10.42
CA ARG A 185 -7.26 11.88 -10.87
C ARG A 185 -5.78 12.05 -10.58
N SER A 186 -5.27 11.31 -9.61
CA SER A 186 -3.86 11.28 -9.28
C SER A 186 -3.25 9.93 -9.67
N ARG A 187 -2.04 9.98 -10.23
CA ARG A 187 -1.27 8.79 -10.62
C ARG A 187 0.17 9.00 -10.21
N SER A 188 0.70 8.06 -9.45
CA SER A 188 2.08 8.10 -9.00
C SER A 188 2.79 6.78 -9.30
N THR A 189 4.03 6.87 -9.73
CA THR A 189 4.92 5.73 -9.94
C THR A 189 6.23 6.01 -9.22
N ILE A 190 6.67 5.06 -8.40
CA ILE A 190 7.91 5.14 -7.65
C ILE A 190 8.74 3.90 -7.99
N ASN A 191 9.95 4.12 -8.50
CA ASN A 191 10.93 3.07 -8.68
C ASN A 191 12.09 3.32 -7.72
N THR A 192 12.40 2.33 -6.89
CA THR A 192 13.49 2.39 -5.94
C THR A 192 14.48 1.26 -6.23
N PHE A 193 15.73 1.61 -6.39
CA PHE A 193 16.85 0.67 -6.46
C PHE A 193 17.67 0.82 -5.18
N PHE A 194 18.10 -0.28 -4.61
CA PHE A 194 19.01 -0.23 -3.48
C PHE A 194 20.08 -1.33 -3.56
N GLY A 195 21.24 -1.02 -3.00
CA GLY A 195 22.33 -1.94 -2.79
C GLY A 195 22.87 -1.79 -1.38
N GLN A 196 23.28 -2.89 -0.77
CA GLN A 196 23.89 -2.91 0.56
C GLN A 196 24.98 -3.97 0.62
N VAL A 197 26.09 -3.63 1.25
CA VAL A 197 27.17 -4.55 1.59
C VAL A 197 27.41 -4.47 3.09
N ASP A 198 27.31 -5.61 3.76
CA ASP A 198 27.57 -5.78 5.19
C ASP A 198 28.86 -6.61 5.35
N GLY A 199 29.77 -6.17 6.19
CA GLY A 199 30.99 -6.88 6.53
C GLY A 199 31.15 -7.07 8.06
N GLU A 200 31.53 -8.25 8.49
CA GLU A 200 31.88 -8.57 9.88
C GLU A 200 33.25 -9.25 9.90
N TYR A 201 34.14 -8.80 10.77
CA TYR A 201 35.45 -9.40 10.96
C TYR A 201 35.75 -9.65 12.43
N TYR A 202 36.10 -10.89 12.75
CA TYR A 202 36.43 -11.35 14.11
C TYR A 202 37.95 -11.36 14.29
N LEU A 203 38.47 -10.48 15.12
CA LEU A 203 39.89 -10.43 15.50
C LEU A 203 40.07 -11.08 16.88
N GLY A 204 40.48 -12.36 16.85
CA GLY A 204 40.55 -13.17 18.07
C GLY A 204 39.16 -13.43 18.67
N GLU A 205 39.10 -13.62 19.99
CA GLU A 205 37.86 -13.88 20.71
C GLU A 205 37.20 -12.63 21.30
N LYS A 206 37.87 -11.46 21.23
CA LYS A 206 37.48 -10.26 21.98
C LYS A 206 36.97 -9.12 21.09
N TRP A 207 37.31 -9.10 19.80
CA TRP A 207 37.01 -7.96 18.94
C TRP A 207 36.19 -8.37 17.74
N LEU A 208 35.09 -7.65 17.52
CA LEU A 208 34.25 -7.74 16.33
C LEU A 208 34.22 -6.37 15.65
N PHE A 209 34.64 -6.30 14.39
CA PHE A 209 34.50 -5.13 13.54
C PHE A 209 33.34 -5.35 12.59
N THR A 210 32.43 -4.38 12.52
CA THR A 210 31.30 -4.38 11.60
C THR A 210 31.31 -3.13 10.73
N ALA A 211 31.02 -3.29 9.43
CA ALA A 211 30.89 -2.20 8.50
C ALA A 211 29.67 -2.47 7.60
N THR A 212 28.89 -1.43 7.33
CA THR A 212 27.77 -1.47 6.40
C THR A 212 27.84 -0.28 5.47
N VAL A 213 27.76 -0.53 4.18
CA VAL A 213 27.61 0.50 3.14
C VAL A 213 26.31 0.23 2.40
N SER A 214 25.51 1.27 2.21
CA SER A 214 24.26 1.17 1.45
C SER A 214 24.07 2.38 0.54
N ALA A 215 23.44 2.15 -0.61
CA ALA A 215 23.04 3.20 -1.54
C ALA A 215 21.60 2.96 -1.97
N HIS A 216 20.84 4.05 -2.08
CA HIS A 216 19.44 4.05 -2.51
C HIS A 216 19.24 5.10 -3.59
N GLN A 217 18.47 4.74 -4.62
CA GLN A 217 18.04 5.66 -5.66
C GLN A 217 16.51 5.57 -5.80
N HIS A 218 15.84 6.70 -5.67
CA HIS A 218 14.40 6.83 -5.85
C HIS A 218 14.09 7.65 -7.10
N LEU A 219 13.28 7.10 -7.98
CA LEU A 219 12.74 7.76 -9.16
C LEU A 219 11.24 7.89 -8.97
N VAL A 220 10.77 9.12 -8.76
CA VAL A 220 9.36 9.41 -8.47
C VAL A 220 8.76 10.19 -9.63
N ARG A 221 7.63 9.71 -10.13
CA ARG A 221 6.80 10.42 -11.10
C ARG A 221 5.38 10.49 -10.55
N SER A 222 4.86 11.69 -10.37
CA SER A 222 3.48 11.93 -9.94
C SER A 222 2.80 12.93 -10.87
N ILE A 223 1.57 12.64 -11.24
CA ILE A 223 0.74 13.49 -12.08
C ILE A 223 -0.62 13.61 -11.43
N ASP A 224 -0.97 14.81 -11.02
CA ASP A 224 -2.27 15.16 -10.49
C ASP A 224 -3.06 15.98 -11.53
N LYS A 225 -4.28 15.54 -11.82
CA LYS A 225 -5.19 16.23 -12.72
C LYS A 225 -6.48 16.51 -11.98
N ASN A 226 -6.75 17.79 -11.73
CA ASN A 226 -8.09 18.26 -11.46
C ASN A 226 -8.81 18.35 -12.81
N ILE A 227 -9.84 17.54 -13.00
CA ILE A 227 -10.50 17.38 -14.29
C ILE A 227 -11.61 18.43 -14.45
N ILE A 228 -12.24 18.80 -13.32
CA ILE A 228 -13.20 19.93 -13.31
C ILE A 228 -12.50 21.12 -12.67
N PRO A 229 -12.38 22.23 -13.39
CA PRO A 229 -11.92 23.47 -12.81
C PRO A 229 -12.96 23.94 -11.77
N MET A 230 -12.56 24.13 -10.53
CA MET A 230 -13.30 25.02 -9.66
C MET A 230 -13.26 26.40 -10.31
N ASP A 231 -14.40 26.88 -10.76
CA ASP A 231 -14.54 28.03 -11.69
C ASP A 231 -13.87 29.32 -11.19
N ASN A 232 -13.52 29.41 -9.92
CA ASN A 232 -12.95 30.58 -9.26
C ASN A 232 -11.46 30.46 -8.86
N GLN A 233 -10.77 29.35 -9.15
CA GLN A 233 -9.39 29.13 -8.70
C GLN A 233 -8.38 28.79 -9.79
N GLN A 234 -8.76 28.87 -11.07
CA GLN A 234 -7.79 28.67 -12.14
C GLN A 234 -6.93 29.92 -12.32
N PRO A 235 -5.59 29.77 -12.31
CA PRO A 235 -4.73 30.87 -12.74
C PRO A 235 -5.10 31.27 -14.17
N THR A 236 -5.35 32.53 -14.38
CA THR A 236 -5.54 33.11 -15.69
C THR A 236 -4.20 33.55 -16.27
N ASP A 237 -4.00 33.33 -17.56
CA ASP A 237 -2.86 33.89 -18.26
C ASP A 237 -2.99 35.45 -18.32
N PRO A 238 -1.93 36.17 -18.73
CA PRO A 238 -1.98 37.64 -18.85
C PRO A 238 -3.09 38.17 -19.78
N ASN A 239 -3.69 37.31 -20.60
CA ASN A 239 -4.77 37.63 -21.52
C ASN A 239 -6.16 37.25 -20.96
N GLY A 240 -6.25 36.82 -19.69
CA GLY A 240 -7.49 36.47 -19.03
C GLY A 240 -8.03 35.07 -19.36
N ASN A 241 -7.28 34.23 -20.07
CA ASN A 241 -7.70 32.85 -20.34
C ASN A 241 -7.33 31.91 -19.19
N LYS A 242 -8.26 31.03 -18.83
CA LYS A 242 -8.04 30.03 -17.80
C LYS A 242 -7.02 28.98 -18.27
N THR A 243 -5.88 28.90 -17.60
CA THR A 243 -4.83 27.94 -17.93
C THR A 243 -5.00 26.65 -17.12
N LYS A 244 -5.07 25.51 -17.80
CA LYS A 244 -4.94 24.20 -17.17
C LYS A 244 -3.47 23.97 -16.85
N VAL A 245 -3.08 24.17 -15.59
CA VAL A 245 -1.73 23.80 -15.14
C VAL A 245 -1.78 22.32 -14.70
N PRO A 246 -1.18 21.39 -15.44
CA PRO A 246 -0.94 20.06 -14.92
C PRO A 246 0.11 20.17 -13.82
N VAL A 247 -0.26 19.92 -12.58
CA VAL A 247 0.71 19.76 -11.50
C VAL A 247 1.36 18.38 -11.69
N GLY A 248 2.50 18.35 -12.37
CA GLY A 248 3.31 17.16 -12.55
C GLY A 248 4.58 17.26 -11.71
N TYR A 249 4.94 16.19 -11.08
CA TYR A 249 6.19 16.06 -10.32
C TYR A 249 6.99 14.86 -10.85
N ASP A 250 8.20 15.15 -11.35
CA ASP A 250 9.14 14.15 -11.83
C ASP A 250 10.49 14.44 -11.17
N LYS A 251 10.93 13.60 -10.23
CA LYS A 251 12.16 13.80 -9.48
C LYS A 251 12.88 12.50 -9.18
N GLY A 252 14.18 12.50 -9.42
CA GLY A 252 15.09 11.45 -8.96
C GLY A 252 15.83 11.90 -7.71
N ARG A 253 15.95 11.02 -6.71
CA ARG A 253 16.76 11.20 -5.51
C ARG A 253 17.71 10.03 -5.33
N ILE A 254 18.99 10.33 -5.07
CA ILE A 254 20.02 9.36 -4.69
C ILE A 254 20.36 9.60 -3.23
N GLU A 255 20.32 8.55 -2.42
CA GLU A 255 20.77 8.55 -1.03
C GLU A 255 21.95 7.57 -0.88
N LEU A 256 23.06 8.05 -0.31
CA LEU A 256 24.27 7.28 -0.04
C LEU A 256 24.40 7.02 1.46
#